data_13503c8c38ea652499022df054a8cbf4
#
_entry.id   13503c8c38ea652499022df054a8cbf4
#
_cell.length_a   1.000
_cell.length_b   1.000
_cell.length_c   1.000
_cell.angle_alpha   90.00
_cell.angle_beta   90.00
_cell.angle_gamma   90.00
#
_symmetry.space_group_name_H-M   'P 1'
#
loop_
_entity.id
_entity.type
_entity.pdbx_description
1 polymer ?
#
loop_
_entity_poly.entity_id
_entity_poly.type
_entity_poly.pdbx_seq_one_letter_code
_entity_poly.pdbx_strand_id
1 'polypeptide(L)'
;MISVVIPCYKSSRTIGKVVELTSKELERLGYPEYEFVLVDDCSPDGGETANRLKELNREYSCVKAVLLAKNVGQHNALLAALNYAEGDILIGMDDDMQTHPSQIQYLLAELDKGYDIVYGYYPEKKASGFSSLGSYFNYLSVRVLIGKPKELKTSSFWVIRKFVRDSVIEYKNPYAYIQGLFLRTTRNISCVPIKHFEREVGTSGYTFSKLFKLWSNIMGFSVVPLKMATWCGVIFSVLGIIGAFFVVIRKLMVPTMAIGWPSMMVAICFFSGVNLFVLGLVGQYVGRMFLGLNREPQYVVREMLGRKDVDKQ
;
A
#
# COMPACT_ATOMS: atom_id res chain seq x y z
N MET A 1 3.08 24.85 -8.96
CA MET A 1 3.69 23.76 -9.79
C MET A 1 3.07 22.41 -9.44
N ILE A 2 2.83 21.55 -10.43
CA ILE A 2 2.30 20.18 -10.25
C ILE A 2 3.42 19.16 -10.44
N SER A 3 3.51 18.15 -9.54
CA SER A 3 4.38 16.98 -9.75
C SER A 3 3.54 15.75 -10.05
N VAL A 4 3.80 15.07 -11.16
CA VAL A 4 3.19 13.79 -11.52
C VAL A 4 4.19 12.68 -11.18
N VAL A 5 3.80 11.79 -10.26
CA VAL A 5 4.66 10.71 -9.75
C VAL A 5 4.17 9.35 -10.25
N ILE A 6 5.04 8.62 -10.95
CA ILE A 6 4.70 7.36 -11.62
C ILE A 6 5.75 6.30 -11.31
N PRO A 7 5.40 5.26 -10.55
CA PRO A 7 6.23 4.07 -10.41
C PRO A 7 6.11 3.22 -11.68
N CYS A 8 7.24 2.89 -12.30
CA CYS A 8 7.33 2.18 -13.57
C CYS A 8 7.87 0.76 -13.35
N TYR A 9 7.18 -0.23 -13.92
CA TYR A 9 7.64 -1.63 -13.90
C TYR A 9 7.24 -2.37 -15.16
N LYS A 10 8.21 -2.62 -16.07
CA LYS A 10 8.00 -3.15 -17.43
C LYS A 10 7.09 -2.25 -18.28
N SER A 11 7.37 -0.96 -18.26
CA SER A 11 6.49 0.10 -18.78
C SER A 11 7.02 0.73 -20.06
N SER A 12 8.06 0.15 -20.67
CA SER A 12 8.74 0.71 -21.87
C SER A 12 7.77 1.12 -22.97
N ARG A 13 6.66 0.38 -23.16
CA ARG A 13 5.68 0.58 -24.22
C ARG A 13 4.60 1.61 -23.90
N THR A 14 4.31 1.86 -22.64
CA THR A 14 3.15 2.67 -22.21
C THR A 14 3.54 4.03 -21.66
N ILE A 15 4.67 4.13 -20.96
CA ILE A 15 5.05 5.32 -20.20
C ILE A 15 5.19 6.58 -21.07
N GLY A 16 5.70 6.45 -22.30
CA GLY A 16 5.81 7.58 -23.22
C GLY A 16 4.46 8.22 -23.53
N LYS A 17 3.45 7.38 -23.81
CA LYS A 17 2.08 7.83 -24.07
C LYS A 17 1.43 8.46 -22.82
N VAL A 18 1.71 7.89 -21.62
CA VAL A 18 1.22 8.46 -20.36
C VAL A 18 1.78 9.87 -20.16
N VAL A 19 3.09 10.07 -20.37
CA VAL A 19 3.73 11.39 -20.24
C VAL A 19 3.12 12.38 -21.24
N GLU A 20 3.04 12.01 -22.52
CA GLU A 20 2.49 12.89 -23.57
C GLU A 20 1.05 13.32 -23.29
N LEU A 21 0.16 12.36 -22.98
CA LEU A 21 -1.25 12.66 -22.75
C LEU A 21 -1.46 13.45 -21.44
N THR A 22 -0.65 13.19 -20.41
CA THR A 22 -0.72 13.92 -19.15
C THR A 22 -0.24 15.36 -19.33
N SER A 23 0.83 15.59 -20.09
CA SER A 23 1.31 16.93 -20.43
C SER A 23 0.22 17.73 -21.13
N LYS A 24 -0.36 17.17 -22.20
CA LYS A 24 -1.46 17.82 -22.93
C LYS A 24 -2.66 18.16 -22.05
N GLU A 25 -3.00 17.27 -21.11
CA GLU A 25 -4.13 17.49 -20.22
C GLU A 25 -3.83 18.59 -19.19
N LEU A 26 -2.62 18.62 -18.60
CA LEU A 26 -2.23 19.67 -17.65
C LEU A 26 -2.19 21.04 -18.33
N GLU A 27 -1.65 21.12 -19.53
CA GLU A 27 -1.67 22.36 -20.33
C GLU A 27 -3.10 22.82 -20.64
N ARG A 28 -3.99 21.89 -21.06
CA ARG A 28 -5.40 22.16 -21.31
C ARG A 28 -6.13 22.70 -20.07
N LEU A 29 -5.75 22.21 -18.90
CA LEU A 29 -6.31 22.64 -17.60
C LEU A 29 -5.71 23.93 -17.06
N GLY A 30 -4.74 24.55 -17.77
CA GLY A 30 -4.11 25.80 -17.37
C GLY A 30 -2.99 25.67 -16.35
N TYR A 31 -2.37 24.50 -16.25
CA TYR A 31 -1.21 24.24 -15.39
C TYR A 31 0.07 24.09 -16.23
N PRO A 32 0.70 25.18 -16.69
CA PRO A 32 1.90 25.10 -17.55
C PRO A 32 3.17 24.69 -16.79
N GLU A 33 3.17 24.84 -15.45
CA GLU A 33 4.31 24.48 -14.60
C GLU A 33 4.08 23.12 -13.99
N TYR A 34 4.70 22.09 -14.56
CA TYR A 34 4.63 20.71 -14.07
C TYR A 34 5.95 19.97 -14.25
N GLU A 35 6.10 18.91 -13.49
CA GLU A 35 7.19 17.93 -13.63
C GLU A 35 6.65 16.51 -13.57
N PHE A 36 7.40 15.59 -14.16
CA PHE A 36 7.22 14.17 -13.99
C PHE A 36 8.38 13.59 -13.18
N VAL A 37 8.06 12.76 -12.19
CA VAL A 37 9.04 11.93 -11.48
C VAL A 37 8.73 10.49 -11.77
N LEU A 38 9.47 9.90 -12.72
CA LEU A 38 9.32 8.53 -13.19
C LEU A 38 10.34 7.66 -12.47
N VAL A 39 9.89 6.59 -11.80
CA VAL A 39 10.78 5.71 -11.02
C VAL A 39 10.74 4.30 -11.58
N ASP A 40 11.83 3.84 -12.17
CA ASP A 40 11.99 2.42 -12.56
C ASP A 40 12.31 1.57 -11.32
N ASP A 41 11.38 0.68 -10.96
CA ASP A 41 11.55 -0.27 -9.85
C ASP A 41 12.39 -1.49 -10.26
N CYS A 42 13.55 -1.23 -10.90
CA CYS A 42 14.48 -2.23 -11.38
C CYS A 42 13.76 -3.29 -12.25
N SER A 43 13.19 -2.86 -13.36
CA SER A 43 12.43 -3.70 -14.28
C SER A 43 13.28 -4.84 -14.86
N PRO A 44 12.83 -6.12 -14.78
CA PRO A 44 13.57 -7.26 -15.35
C PRO A 44 13.21 -7.44 -16.84
N ASP A 45 13.42 -6.42 -17.65
CA ASP A 45 13.10 -6.33 -19.09
C ASP A 45 14.34 -6.03 -19.94
N GLY A 46 15.53 -6.39 -19.46
CA GLY A 46 16.77 -6.12 -20.18
C GLY A 46 17.15 -4.64 -20.25
N GLY A 47 16.50 -3.80 -19.43
CA GLY A 47 16.76 -2.36 -19.36
C GLY A 47 15.90 -1.53 -20.33
N GLU A 48 14.89 -2.13 -20.99
CA GLU A 48 13.99 -1.40 -21.91
C GLU A 48 13.28 -0.25 -21.20
N THR A 49 12.70 -0.49 -20.01
CA THR A 49 12.05 0.56 -19.23
C THR A 49 13.03 1.65 -18.84
N ALA A 50 14.19 1.29 -18.27
CA ALA A 50 15.21 2.25 -17.88
C ALA A 50 15.67 3.12 -19.05
N ASN A 51 15.92 2.52 -20.23
CA ASN A 51 16.31 3.25 -21.43
C ASN A 51 15.20 4.19 -21.90
N ARG A 52 13.93 3.74 -21.86
CA ARG A 52 12.80 4.60 -22.24
C ARG A 52 12.66 5.81 -21.29
N LEU A 53 12.87 5.65 -19.99
CA LEU A 53 12.87 6.77 -19.05
C LEU A 53 14.02 7.76 -19.32
N LYS A 54 15.20 7.27 -19.71
CA LYS A 54 16.34 8.12 -20.12
C LYS A 54 16.03 8.91 -21.39
N GLU A 55 15.38 8.30 -22.37
CA GLU A 55 14.91 8.98 -23.57
C GLU A 55 13.91 10.08 -23.23
N LEU A 56 12.87 9.78 -22.44
CA LEU A 56 11.89 10.76 -22.01
C LEU A 56 12.51 11.94 -21.26
N ASN A 57 13.51 11.70 -20.42
CA ASN A 57 14.25 12.78 -19.76
C ASN A 57 15.00 13.69 -20.74
N ARG A 58 15.47 13.13 -21.90
CA ARG A 58 16.11 13.93 -22.96
C ARG A 58 15.09 14.68 -23.81
N GLU A 59 13.94 14.06 -24.08
CA GLU A 59 12.86 14.62 -24.89
C GLU A 59 12.11 15.75 -24.15
N TYR A 60 11.93 15.61 -22.84
CA TYR A 60 11.12 16.51 -22.00
C TYR A 60 11.94 17.03 -20.81
N SER A 61 12.23 18.33 -20.77
CA SER A 61 12.96 18.98 -19.68
C SER A 61 12.27 18.91 -18.33
N CYS A 62 10.96 18.66 -18.32
CA CYS A 62 10.13 18.49 -17.12
C CYS A 62 10.15 17.05 -16.55
N VAL A 63 10.86 16.10 -17.21
CA VAL A 63 10.90 14.70 -16.76
C VAL A 63 12.15 14.46 -15.92
N LYS A 64 11.98 13.97 -14.69
CA LYS A 64 13.01 13.41 -13.83
C LYS A 64 12.91 11.88 -13.89
N ALA A 65 13.98 11.18 -14.20
CA ALA A 65 14.05 9.72 -14.23
C ALA A 65 14.91 9.21 -13.07
N VAL A 66 14.34 8.33 -12.24
CA VAL A 66 15.01 7.70 -11.10
C VAL A 66 15.06 6.19 -11.31
N LEU A 67 16.26 5.62 -11.41
CA LEU A 67 16.46 4.19 -11.61
C LEU A 67 16.89 3.54 -10.30
N LEU A 68 16.11 2.60 -9.79
CA LEU A 68 16.41 1.89 -8.56
C LEU A 68 17.41 0.74 -8.79
N ALA A 69 18.22 0.45 -7.77
CA ALA A 69 19.24 -0.59 -7.84
C ALA A 69 18.67 -2.02 -7.71
N LYS A 70 17.51 -2.17 -7.04
CA LYS A 70 16.78 -3.43 -6.85
C LYS A 70 15.28 -3.18 -6.86
N ASN A 71 14.48 -4.20 -7.19
CA ASN A 71 13.03 -4.12 -7.05
C ASN A 71 12.65 -4.03 -5.57
N VAL A 72 11.94 -2.97 -5.21
CA VAL A 72 11.49 -2.67 -3.84
C VAL A 72 9.97 -2.69 -3.69
N GLY A 73 9.26 -2.84 -4.81
CA GLY A 73 7.80 -2.84 -4.92
C GLY A 73 7.19 -1.44 -5.04
N GLN A 74 6.00 -1.40 -5.60
CA GLN A 74 5.30 -0.18 -6.00
C GLN A 74 5.26 0.91 -4.92
N HIS A 75 5.02 0.55 -3.65
CA HIS A 75 4.92 1.55 -2.57
C HIS A 75 6.25 2.24 -2.25
N ASN A 76 7.37 1.50 -2.26
CA ASN A 76 8.68 2.09 -2.04
C ASN A 76 9.17 2.86 -3.27
N ALA A 77 8.86 2.38 -4.48
CA ALA A 77 9.12 3.13 -5.71
C ALA A 77 8.34 4.46 -5.74
N LEU A 78 7.06 4.43 -5.32
CA LEU A 78 6.25 5.64 -5.20
C LEU A 78 6.78 6.58 -4.10
N LEU A 79 7.26 6.03 -2.98
CA LEU A 79 7.91 6.83 -1.94
C LEU A 79 9.21 7.48 -2.44
N ALA A 80 9.98 6.77 -3.28
CA ALA A 80 11.13 7.35 -3.96
C ALA A 80 10.69 8.52 -4.85
N ALA A 81 9.62 8.35 -5.66
CA ALA A 81 9.08 9.43 -6.49
C ALA A 81 8.67 10.65 -5.66
N LEU A 82 7.98 10.44 -4.54
CA LEU A 82 7.57 11.51 -3.62
C LEU A 82 8.75 12.27 -3.01
N ASN A 83 9.88 11.60 -2.73
CA ASN A 83 11.10 12.25 -2.22
C ASN A 83 11.73 13.21 -3.24
N TYR A 84 11.54 12.97 -4.54
CA TYR A 84 12.13 13.79 -5.62
C TYR A 84 11.14 14.77 -6.25
N ALA A 85 9.88 14.73 -5.86
CA ALA A 85 8.84 15.65 -6.31
C ALA A 85 8.93 16.99 -5.58
N GLU A 86 8.81 18.11 -6.31
CA GLU A 86 9.00 19.47 -5.79
C GLU A 86 7.70 20.30 -5.82
N GLY A 87 6.65 19.82 -6.50
CA GLY A 87 5.40 20.54 -6.69
C GLY A 87 4.58 20.77 -5.42
N ASP A 88 3.66 21.72 -5.49
CA ASP A 88 2.71 22.06 -4.42
C ASP A 88 1.49 21.13 -4.41
N ILE A 89 1.19 20.59 -5.59
CA ILE A 89 0.17 19.56 -5.82
C ILE A 89 0.88 18.37 -6.44
N LEU A 90 0.60 17.18 -5.90
CA LEU A 90 1.19 15.94 -6.41
C LEU A 90 0.09 15.01 -6.91
N ILE A 91 0.27 14.46 -8.10
CA ILE A 91 -0.62 13.51 -8.74
C ILE A 91 0.10 12.16 -8.82
N GLY A 92 -0.47 11.12 -8.18
CA GLY A 92 0.00 9.75 -8.36
C GLY A 92 -0.87 9.00 -9.35
N MET A 93 -0.25 8.34 -10.30
CA MET A 93 -0.93 7.52 -11.30
C MET A 93 -0.09 6.31 -11.72
N ASP A 94 -0.76 5.30 -12.29
CA ASP A 94 -0.09 4.13 -12.83
C ASP A 94 0.39 4.36 -14.28
N ASP A 95 1.29 3.50 -14.72
CA ASP A 95 1.96 3.54 -16.03
C ASP A 95 1.25 2.75 -17.14
N ASP A 96 0.06 2.17 -16.86
CA ASP A 96 -0.60 1.15 -17.71
C ASP A 96 -1.81 1.66 -18.51
N MET A 97 -2.07 2.98 -18.50
CA MET A 97 -3.19 3.63 -19.17
C MET A 97 -4.60 3.21 -18.69
N GLN A 98 -4.73 2.37 -17.64
CA GLN A 98 -6.03 2.06 -17.04
C GLN A 98 -6.68 3.32 -16.43
N THR A 99 -5.85 4.23 -15.98
CA THR A 99 -6.22 5.57 -15.53
C THR A 99 -5.84 6.57 -16.60
N HIS A 100 -6.83 7.05 -17.35
CA HIS A 100 -6.57 8.00 -18.43
C HIS A 100 -6.34 9.42 -17.87
N PRO A 101 -5.34 10.17 -18.36
CA PRO A 101 -5.03 11.52 -17.88
C PRO A 101 -6.19 12.50 -17.89
N SER A 102 -7.15 12.36 -18.82
CA SER A 102 -8.38 13.19 -18.86
C SER A 102 -9.21 13.17 -17.58
N GLN A 103 -8.95 12.23 -16.68
CA GLN A 103 -9.65 12.14 -15.40
C GLN A 103 -9.00 13.03 -14.31
N ILE A 104 -7.82 13.60 -14.55
CA ILE A 104 -7.12 14.52 -13.65
C ILE A 104 -8.00 15.72 -13.27
N GLN A 105 -8.74 16.25 -14.23
CA GLN A 105 -9.63 17.39 -14.01
C GLN A 105 -10.62 17.19 -12.85
N TYR A 106 -11.15 15.98 -12.67
CA TYR A 106 -12.13 15.70 -11.61
C TYR A 106 -11.45 15.66 -10.23
N LEU A 107 -10.21 15.18 -10.15
CA LEU A 107 -9.46 15.15 -8.90
C LEU A 107 -9.03 16.57 -8.49
N LEU A 108 -8.53 17.37 -9.44
CA LEU A 108 -8.14 18.75 -9.17
C LEU A 108 -9.34 19.62 -8.76
N ALA A 109 -10.46 19.50 -9.47
CA ALA A 109 -11.69 20.21 -9.12
C ALA A 109 -12.22 19.84 -7.73
N GLU A 110 -12.04 18.60 -7.28
CA GLU A 110 -12.40 18.19 -5.92
C GLU A 110 -11.39 18.70 -4.88
N LEU A 111 -10.08 18.70 -5.21
CA LEU A 111 -9.02 19.25 -4.36
C LEU A 111 -9.25 20.73 -4.08
N ASP A 112 -9.73 21.49 -5.09
CA ASP A 112 -10.02 22.93 -4.98
C ASP A 112 -11.17 23.24 -4.03
N LYS A 113 -12.02 22.27 -3.68
CA LYS A 113 -13.04 22.41 -2.64
C LYS A 113 -12.46 22.43 -1.22
N GLY A 114 -11.13 22.30 -1.08
CA GLY A 114 -10.44 22.39 0.21
C GLY A 114 -10.04 21.04 0.81
N TYR A 115 -10.15 19.94 0.06
CA TYR A 115 -9.62 18.65 0.50
C TYR A 115 -8.09 18.61 0.42
N ASP A 116 -7.49 17.75 1.27
CA ASP A 116 -6.05 17.56 1.33
C ASP A 116 -5.59 16.42 0.41
N ILE A 117 -6.45 15.39 0.28
CA ILE A 117 -6.24 14.20 -0.55
C ILE A 117 -7.53 13.89 -1.29
N VAL A 118 -7.44 13.61 -2.58
CA VAL A 118 -8.57 13.14 -3.39
C VAL A 118 -8.16 11.88 -4.15
N TYR A 119 -8.97 10.83 -4.04
CA TYR A 119 -8.82 9.60 -4.80
C TYR A 119 -9.81 9.54 -5.97
N GLY A 120 -9.33 9.12 -7.14
CA GLY A 120 -10.22 8.66 -8.21
C GLY A 120 -10.59 7.19 -7.97
N TYR A 121 -11.87 6.84 -8.02
CA TYR A 121 -12.28 5.44 -7.90
C TYR A 121 -13.15 4.99 -9.06
N TYR A 122 -13.07 3.71 -9.40
CA TYR A 122 -13.92 3.11 -10.42
C TYR A 122 -15.25 2.69 -9.80
N PRO A 123 -16.41 3.17 -10.32
CA PRO A 123 -17.71 2.65 -9.91
C PRO A 123 -17.76 1.15 -10.22
N GLU A 124 -18.24 0.36 -9.28
CA GLU A 124 -18.17 -1.11 -9.31
C GLU A 124 -18.82 -1.68 -10.59
N LYS A 125 -18.07 -2.43 -11.40
CA LYS A 125 -18.65 -3.48 -12.23
C LYS A 125 -19.16 -4.56 -11.29
N LYS A 126 -20.43 -4.99 -11.44
CA LYS A 126 -21.02 -6.10 -10.67
C LYS A 126 -20.08 -7.31 -10.77
N ALA A 127 -19.40 -7.63 -9.69
CA ALA A 127 -18.48 -8.76 -9.63
C ALA A 127 -19.28 -10.08 -9.69
N SER A 128 -18.85 -11.00 -10.52
CA SER A 128 -19.41 -12.35 -10.54
C SER A 128 -19.03 -13.11 -9.27
N GLY A 129 -19.99 -13.84 -8.72
CA GLY A 129 -20.12 -14.37 -7.35
C GLY A 129 -18.93 -14.97 -6.61
N PHE A 130 -17.87 -15.48 -7.21
CA PHE A 130 -16.78 -16.18 -6.47
C PHE A 130 -15.59 -15.26 -6.12
N SER A 131 -15.39 -14.17 -6.84
CA SER A 131 -14.39 -13.15 -6.52
C SER A 131 -14.82 -12.21 -5.38
N SER A 132 -16.10 -12.26 -4.97
CA SER A 132 -16.68 -11.35 -3.98
C SER A 132 -16.23 -11.64 -2.55
N LEU A 133 -16.01 -12.91 -2.17
CA LEU A 133 -15.66 -13.27 -0.79
C LEU A 133 -14.22 -12.84 -0.43
N GLY A 134 -13.27 -13.08 -1.33
CA GLY A 134 -11.87 -12.62 -1.16
C GLY A 134 -11.76 -11.10 -1.19
N SER A 135 -12.52 -10.45 -2.05
CA SER A 135 -12.60 -8.98 -2.14
C SER A 135 -13.24 -8.37 -0.90
N TYR A 136 -14.31 -8.98 -0.36
CA TYR A 136 -14.96 -8.55 0.88
C TYR A 136 -14.04 -8.71 2.10
N PHE A 137 -13.33 -9.85 2.19
CA PHE A 137 -12.35 -10.07 3.26
C PHE A 137 -11.19 -9.09 3.20
N ASN A 138 -10.67 -8.82 2.01
CA ASN A 138 -9.64 -7.80 1.80
C ASN A 138 -10.15 -6.39 2.19
N TYR A 139 -11.36 -6.02 1.76
CA TYR A 139 -12.00 -4.76 2.13
C TYR A 139 -12.16 -4.60 3.64
N LEU A 140 -12.67 -5.64 4.32
CA LEU A 140 -12.85 -5.64 5.76
C LEU A 140 -11.50 -5.56 6.51
N SER A 141 -10.49 -6.32 6.04
CA SER A 141 -9.14 -6.31 6.60
C SER A 141 -8.50 -4.92 6.49
N VAL A 142 -8.50 -4.32 5.31
CA VAL A 142 -7.97 -2.96 5.09
C VAL A 142 -8.68 -1.95 5.98
N ARG A 143 -10.01 -2.05 6.09
CA ARG A 143 -10.82 -1.15 6.90
C ARG A 143 -10.51 -1.26 8.39
N VAL A 144 -10.44 -2.48 8.92
CA VAL A 144 -10.17 -2.73 10.35
C VAL A 144 -8.71 -2.43 10.69
N LEU A 145 -7.77 -2.82 9.82
CA LEU A 145 -6.33 -2.70 10.09
C LEU A 145 -5.82 -1.26 9.97
N ILE A 146 -6.40 -0.46 9.06
CA ILE A 146 -5.90 0.89 8.75
C ILE A 146 -6.84 1.99 9.26
N GLY A 147 -8.05 1.63 9.72
CA GLY A 147 -9.05 2.59 10.17
C GLY A 147 -9.68 3.39 9.01
N LYS A 148 -9.77 2.80 7.81
CA LYS A 148 -10.33 3.44 6.62
C LYS A 148 -11.83 3.68 6.77
N PRO A 149 -12.35 4.91 6.55
CA PRO A 149 -13.78 5.21 6.54
C PRO A 149 -14.56 4.34 5.54
N LYS A 150 -15.82 4.03 5.86
CA LYS A 150 -16.67 3.16 5.01
C LYS A 150 -16.87 3.72 3.61
N GLU A 151 -17.03 5.02 3.51
CA GLU A 151 -17.39 5.76 2.30
C GLU A 151 -16.18 6.03 1.41
N LEU A 152 -14.97 5.98 1.97
CA LEU A 152 -13.76 6.28 1.23
C LEU A 152 -13.36 5.10 0.34
N LYS A 153 -13.34 5.32 -0.96
CA LYS A 153 -12.79 4.41 -1.96
C LYS A 153 -11.40 4.88 -2.37
N THR A 154 -10.38 4.06 -2.18
CA THR A 154 -8.98 4.38 -2.49
C THR A 154 -8.53 3.63 -3.74
N SER A 155 -7.67 4.25 -4.54
CA SER A 155 -7.02 3.65 -5.70
C SER A 155 -5.56 4.10 -5.81
N SER A 156 -4.87 3.68 -6.85
CA SER A 156 -3.53 4.17 -7.21
C SER A 156 -3.54 5.56 -7.85
N PHE A 157 -4.72 6.06 -8.25
CA PHE A 157 -4.89 7.39 -8.83
C PHE A 157 -5.40 8.37 -7.77
N TRP A 158 -4.57 9.34 -7.43
CA TRP A 158 -4.84 10.29 -6.36
C TRP A 158 -4.14 11.63 -6.62
N VAL A 159 -4.64 12.66 -5.96
CA VAL A 159 -3.99 13.96 -5.86
C VAL A 159 -3.86 14.36 -4.39
N ILE A 160 -2.73 14.96 -4.03
CA ILE A 160 -2.42 15.40 -2.67
C ILE A 160 -1.79 16.78 -2.66
N ARG A 161 -1.91 17.48 -1.52
CA ARG A 161 -1.19 18.71 -1.25
C ARG A 161 0.24 18.44 -0.76
N LYS A 162 1.14 19.40 -0.94
CA LYS A 162 2.55 19.32 -0.58
C LYS A 162 2.78 18.87 0.87
N PHE A 163 2.06 19.43 1.84
CA PHE A 163 2.26 19.07 3.25
C PHE A 163 1.98 17.59 3.54
N VAL A 164 1.08 16.96 2.77
CA VAL A 164 0.83 15.50 2.86
C VAL A 164 2.07 14.74 2.39
N ARG A 165 2.64 15.13 1.25
CA ARG A 165 3.91 14.59 0.76
C ARG A 165 5.01 14.77 1.80
N ASP A 166 5.17 15.97 2.35
CA ASP A 166 6.21 16.27 3.33
C ASP A 166 6.10 15.39 4.58
N SER A 167 4.88 15.13 5.06
CA SER A 167 4.65 14.17 6.15
C SER A 167 4.98 12.73 5.78
N VAL A 168 4.65 12.32 4.55
CA VAL A 168 4.85 10.94 4.10
C VAL A 168 6.32 10.59 3.89
N ILE A 169 7.13 11.52 3.38
CA ILE A 169 8.57 11.27 3.15
C ILE A 169 9.40 11.19 4.45
N GLU A 170 8.85 11.65 5.58
CA GLU A 170 9.45 11.45 6.91
C GLU A 170 9.39 9.98 7.37
N TYR A 171 8.54 9.17 6.76
CA TYR A 171 8.46 7.74 7.08
C TYR A 171 9.70 7.00 6.55
N LYS A 172 10.50 6.42 7.45
CA LYS A 172 11.81 5.79 7.11
C LYS A 172 11.82 4.26 7.24
N ASN A 173 10.68 3.62 7.57
CA ASN A 173 10.63 2.16 7.66
C ASN A 173 10.56 1.52 6.26
N PRO A 174 11.28 0.41 5.98
CA PRO A 174 11.33 -0.23 4.67
C PRO A 174 9.99 -0.79 4.19
N TYR A 175 9.02 -0.98 5.07
CA TYR A 175 7.68 -1.49 4.72
C TYR A 175 6.68 -0.35 4.57
N ALA A 176 6.83 0.47 3.53
CA ALA A 176 5.89 1.55 3.26
C ALA A 176 4.56 1.02 2.70
N TYR A 177 3.46 1.62 3.15
CA TYR A 177 2.13 1.46 2.58
C TYR A 177 1.51 2.86 2.39
N ILE A 178 1.60 3.41 1.18
CA ILE A 178 1.31 4.82 0.90
C ILE A 178 -0.11 5.22 1.32
N GLN A 179 -1.14 4.44 0.98
CA GLN A 179 -2.51 4.77 1.38
C GLN A 179 -2.67 4.81 2.91
N GLY A 180 -1.97 3.94 3.63
CA GLY A 180 -1.96 3.95 5.08
C GLY A 180 -1.26 5.18 5.65
N LEU A 181 -0.18 5.65 5.02
CA LEU A 181 0.51 6.89 5.40
C LEU A 181 -0.39 8.10 5.15
N PHE A 182 -1.07 8.17 4.02
CA PHE A 182 -2.03 9.22 3.72
C PHE A 182 -3.14 9.32 4.78
N LEU A 183 -3.74 8.18 5.16
CA LEU A 183 -4.78 8.13 6.19
C LEU A 183 -4.30 8.50 7.60
N ARG A 184 -3.00 8.43 7.85
CA ARG A 184 -2.38 8.89 9.11
C ARG A 184 -2.13 10.39 9.12
N THR A 185 -1.88 10.99 7.95
CA THR A 185 -1.53 12.41 7.84
C THR A 185 -2.74 13.31 8.01
N THR A 186 -3.87 12.98 7.38
CA THR A 186 -5.09 13.79 7.44
C THR A 186 -6.36 12.95 7.39
N ARG A 187 -7.47 13.51 7.84
CA ARG A 187 -8.82 12.95 7.67
C ARG A 187 -9.65 13.71 6.64
N ASN A 188 -9.14 14.82 6.13
CA ASN A 188 -9.78 15.65 5.12
C ASN A 188 -9.57 15.06 3.72
N ILE A 189 -10.20 13.92 3.46
CA ILE A 189 -9.99 13.08 2.28
C ILE A 189 -11.31 12.91 1.55
N SER A 190 -11.30 13.09 0.23
CA SER A 190 -12.44 12.84 -0.65
C SER A 190 -12.13 11.76 -1.69
N CYS A 191 -13.15 11.31 -2.40
CA CYS A 191 -13.00 10.43 -3.54
C CYS A 191 -14.04 10.75 -4.62
N VAL A 192 -13.62 10.73 -5.88
CA VAL A 192 -14.46 11.02 -7.05
C VAL A 192 -14.57 9.81 -7.97
N PRO A 193 -15.74 9.55 -8.55
CA PRO A 193 -15.88 8.49 -9.54
C PRO A 193 -15.16 8.87 -10.84
N ILE A 194 -14.38 7.96 -11.38
CA ILE A 194 -13.66 8.10 -12.66
C ILE A 194 -14.00 6.96 -13.61
N LYS A 195 -13.75 7.19 -14.89
CA LYS A 195 -13.93 6.16 -15.92
C LYS A 195 -12.76 5.19 -15.91
N HIS A 196 -13.07 3.90 -16.02
CA HIS A 196 -12.09 2.85 -16.20
C HIS A 196 -11.83 2.63 -17.69
N PHE A 197 -10.57 2.64 -18.11
CA PHE A 197 -10.15 2.32 -19.46
C PHE A 197 -9.57 0.91 -19.50
N GLU A 198 -9.62 0.26 -20.65
CA GLU A 198 -9.03 -1.08 -20.79
C GLU A 198 -7.51 -0.96 -20.81
N ARG A 199 -6.86 -1.95 -20.18
CA ARG A 199 -5.40 -2.03 -20.17
C ARG A 199 -4.89 -2.29 -21.58
N GLU A 200 -3.99 -1.45 -22.09
CA GLU A 200 -3.44 -1.60 -23.45
C GLU A 200 -2.45 -2.77 -23.55
N VAL A 201 -1.74 -3.10 -22.46
CA VAL A 201 -0.70 -4.15 -22.44
C VAL A 201 -0.72 -4.91 -21.10
N GLY A 202 -0.72 -6.24 -21.16
CA GLY A 202 -0.56 -7.12 -19.99
C GLY A 202 -1.84 -7.77 -19.47
N THR A 203 -1.67 -8.87 -18.71
CA THR A 203 -2.77 -9.59 -18.06
C THR A 203 -2.78 -9.32 -16.56
N SER A 204 -3.98 -9.14 -15.99
CA SER A 204 -4.16 -8.99 -14.54
C SER A 204 -3.86 -10.32 -13.84
N GLY A 205 -2.70 -10.43 -13.20
CA GLY A 205 -2.28 -11.61 -12.47
C GLY A 205 -2.54 -11.48 -10.98
N TYR A 206 -3.79 -11.58 -10.51
CA TYR A 206 -4.08 -11.80 -9.09
C TYR A 206 -3.78 -13.25 -8.72
N THR A 207 -2.58 -13.51 -8.20
CA THR A 207 -2.18 -14.81 -7.66
C THR A 207 -2.37 -14.79 -6.14
N PHE A 208 -2.75 -15.94 -5.54
CA PHE A 208 -2.91 -16.10 -4.07
C PHE A 208 -1.66 -15.62 -3.30
N SER A 209 -0.47 -15.85 -3.85
CA SER A 209 0.80 -15.35 -3.30
C SER A 209 0.87 -13.83 -3.24
N LYS A 210 0.35 -13.11 -4.26
CA LYS A 210 0.30 -11.63 -4.26
C LYS A 210 -0.68 -11.10 -3.23
N LEU A 211 -1.83 -11.76 -3.05
CA LEU A 211 -2.80 -11.42 -2.01
C LEU A 211 -2.21 -11.62 -0.61
N PHE A 212 -1.51 -12.72 -0.38
CA PHE A 212 -0.84 -13.00 0.89
C PHE A 212 0.26 -11.97 1.21
N LYS A 213 1.06 -11.59 0.19
CA LYS A 213 2.09 -10.54 0.33
C LYS A 213 1.48 -9.17 0.64
N LEU A 214 0.38 -8.81 -0.04
CA LEU A 214 -0.36 -7.58 0.23
C LEU A 214 -0.91 -7.58 1.66
N TRP A 215 -1.53 -8.67 2.08
CA TRP A 215 -2.09 -8.83 3.41
C TRP A 215 -1.02 -8.78 4.50
N SER A 216 0.12 -9.45 4.28
CA SER A 216 1.28 -9.37 5.16
C SER A 216 1.77 -7.92 5.31
N ASN A 217 1.88 -7.16 4.22
CA ASN A 217 2.28 -5.75 4.29
C ASN A 217 1.30 -4.90 5.11
N ILE A 218 -0.01 -5.08 4.91
CA ILE A 218 -1.06 -4.36 5.64
C ILE A 218 -1.06 -4.73 7.12
N MET A 219 -0.90 -6.02 7.45
CA MET A 219 -0.81 -6.49 8.84
C MET A 219 0.36 -5.84 9.59
N GLY A 220 1.51 -5.67 8.94
CA GLY A 220 2.65 -5.00 9.56
C GLY A 220 2.49 -3.49 9.78
N PHE A 221 1.46 -2.90 9.19
CA PHE A 221 1.14 -1.48 9.34
C PHE A 221 0.16 -1.20 10.51
N SER A 222 -0.42 -2.25 11.09
CA SER A 222 -1.45 -2.16 12.12
C SER A 222 -1.12 -3.02 13.33
N VAL A 223 -1.40 -2.53 14.53
CA VAL A 223 -1.31 -3.30 15.78
C VAL A 223 -2.59 -4.09 16.10
N VAL A 224 -3.60 -4.01 15.23
CA VAL A 224 -4.90 -4.68 15.43
C VAL A 224 -4.75 -6.20 15.56
N PRO A 225 -3.94 -6.91 14.75
CA PRO A 225 -3.76 -8.36 14.92
C PRO A 225 -3.22 -8.73 16.30
N LEU A 226 -2.30 -7.94 16.84
CA LEU A 226 -1.79 -8.13 18.20
C LEU A 226 -2.90 -7.95 19.26
N LYS A 227 -3.71 -6.89 19.13
CA LYS A 227 -4.86 -6.65 20.01
C LYS A 227 -5.87 -7.80 19.94
N MET A 228 -6.16 -8.31 18.74
CA MET A 228 -7.04 -9.47 18.58
C MET A 228 -6.47 -10.71 19.26
N ALA A 229 -5.19 -11.01 19.10
CA ALA A 229 -4.52 -12.11 19.80
C ALA A 229 -4.62 -11.95 21.33
N THR A 230 -4.41 -10.74 21.83
CA THR A 230 -4.56 -10.44 23.29
C THR A 230 -5.97 -10.69 23.76
N TRP A 231 -7.00 -10.19 23.06
CA TRP A 231 -8.40 -10.41 23.43
C TRP A 231 -8.80 -11.89 23.39
N CYS A 232 -8.34 -12.62 22.35
CA CYS A 232 -8.54 -14.08 22.30
C CYS A 232 -7.89 -14.76 23.52
N GLY A 233 -6.66 -14.38 23.88
CA GLY A 233 -5.97 -14.91 25.05
C GLY A 233 -6.73 -14.66 26.35
N VAL A 234 -7.27 -13.45 26.55
CA VAL A 234 -8.10 -13.11 27.73
C VAL A 234 -9.36 -13.98 27.77
N ILE A 235 -10.06 -14.13 26.65
CA ILE A 235 -11.29 -14.94 26.56
C ILE A 235 -10.97 -16.40 26.92
N PHE A 236 -9.93 -16.99 26.31
CA PHE A 236 -9.55 -18.37 26.59
C PHE A 236 -9.08 -18.56 28.03
N SER A 237 -8.40 -17.57 28.62
CA SER A 237 -7.99 -17.60 30.02
C SER A 237 -9.21 -17.64 30.97
N VAL A 238 -10.19 -16.78 30.74
CA VAL A 238 -11.44 -16.77 31.53
C VAL A 238 -12.20 -18.09 31.39
N LEU A 239 -12.36 -18.59 30.16
CA LEU A 239 -13.00 -19.89 29.92
C LEU A 239 -12.24 -21.04 30.57
N GLY A 240 -10.91 -21.00 30.55
CA GLY A 240 -10.04 -21.99 31.22
C GLY A 240 -10.23 -22.00 32.74
N ILE A 241 -10.30 -20.81 33.37
CA ILE A 241 -10.54 -20.68 34.81
C ILE A 241 -11.94 -21.25 35.18
N ILE A 242 -12.97 -20.89 34.42
CA ILE A 242 -14.34 -21.38 34.61
C ILE A 242 -14.35 -22.92 34.46
N GLY A 243 -13.70 -23.43 33.42
CA GLY A 243 -13.57 -24.87 33.17
C GLY A 243 -12.84 -25.60 34.29
N ALA A 244 -11.75 -25.03 34.80
CA ALA A 244 -11.04 -25.58 35.96
C ALA A 244 -11.91 -25.65 37.21
N PHE A 245 -12.65 -24.59 37.53
CA PHE A 245 -13.59 -24.57 38.62
C PHE A 245 -14.68 -25.66 38.47
N PHE A 246 -15.22 -25.80 37.27
CA PHE A 246 -16.24 -26.81 36.98
C PHE A 246 -15.69 -28.24 37.17
N VAL A 247 -14.49 -28.51 36.71
CA VAL A 247 -13.84 -29.84 36.87
C VAL A 247 -13.57 -30.13 38.34
N VAL A 248 -13.08 -29.18 39.12
CA VAL A 248 -12.86 -29.33 40.57
C VAL A 248 -14.14 -29.64 41.31
N ILE A 249 -15.22 -28.89 41.09
CA ILE A 249 -16.52 -29.14 41.72
C ILE A 249 -17.03 -30.53 41.35
N ARG A 250 -16.96 -30.89 40.07
CA ARG A 250 -17.44 -32.19 39.60
C ARG A 250 -16.63 -33.35 40.18
N LYS A 251 -15.33 -33.20 40.35
CA LYS A 251 -14.45 -34.20 41.00
C LYS A 251 -14.80 -34.37 42.48
N LEU A 252 -15.18 -33.32 43.18
CA LEU A 252 -15.64 -33.40 44.59
C LEU A 252 -16.99 -34.11 44.71
N MET A 253 -17.86 -33.94 43.71
CA MET A 253 -19.20 -34.57 43.72
C MET A 253 -19.17 -36.04 43.24
N VAL A 254 -18.25 -36.39 42.33
CA VAL A 254 -18.13 -37.74 41.72
C VAL A 254 -16.69 -38.25 41.82
N PRO A 255 -16.26 -38.83 42.95
CA PRO A 255 -14.87 -39.29 43.18
C PRO A 255 -14.35 -40.32 42.18
N THR A 256 -15.25 -41.12 41.55
CA THR A 256 -14.94 -42.20 40.59
C THR A 256 -14.78 -41.68 39.15
N MET A 257 -14.74 -40.37 38.93
CA MET A 257 -14.60 -39.80 37.59
C MET A 257 -13.32 -40.31 36.88
N ALA A 258 -13.50 -40.92 35.69
CA ALA A 258 -12.41 -41.42 34.88
C ALA A 258 -11.44 -40.33 34.46
N ILE A 259 -10.17 -40.67 34.37
CA ILE A 259 -9.09 -39.73 33.98
C ILE A 259 -9.24 -39.45 32.47
N GLY A 260 -9.53 -38.21 32.11
CA GLY A 260 -9.73 -37.75 30.73
C GLY A 260 -8.43 -37.55 29.95
N TRP A 261 -7.59 -38.59 29.85
CA TRP A 261 -6.30 -38.52 29.16
C TRP A 261 -6.39 -38.03 27.69
N PRO A 262 -7.35 -38.53 26.86
CA PRO A 262 -7.48 -38.04 25.48
C PRO A 262 -7.89 -36.54 25.39
N SER A 263 -8.80 -36.11 26.25
CA SER A 263 -9.25 -34.71 26.27
C SER A 263 -8.14 -33.76 26.73
N MET A 264 -7.30 -34.18 27.66
CA MET A 264 -6.13 -33.43 28.10
C MET A 264 -5.10 -33.29 26.97
N MET A 265 -4.81 -34.37 26.21
CA MET A 265 -3.91 -34.30 25.05
C MET A 265 -4.42 -33.36 23.97
N VAL A 266 -5.71 -33.41 23.63
CA VAL A 266 -6.31 -32.51 22.66
C VAL A 266 -6.20 -31.05 23.14
N ALA A 267 -6.47 -30.79 24.42
CA ALA A 267 -6.34 -29.44 24.99
C ALA A 267 -4.89 -28.93 24.93
N ILE A 268 -3.91 -29.76 25.29
CA ILE A 268 -2.49 -29.40 25.22
C ILE A 268 -2.07 -29.09 23.77
N CYS A 269 -2.42 -29.93 22.80
CA CYS A 269 -2.10 -29.71 21.40
C CYS A 269 -2.73 -28.42 20.85
N PHE A 270 -4.01 -28.17 21.20
CA PHE A 270 -4.73 -26.98 20.78
C PHE A 270 -4.10 -25.71 21.33
N PHE A 271 -3.90 -25.62 22.65
CA PHE A 271 -3.31 -24.44 23.28
C PHE A 271 -1.85 -24.23 22.88
N SER A 272 -1.07 -25.31 22.67
CA SER A 272 0.30 -25.21 22.15
C SER A 272 0.31 -24.62 20.73
N GLY A 273 -0.61 -25.07 19.86
CA GLY A 273 -0.76 -24.53 18.51
C GLY A 273 -1.12 -23.02 18.52
N VAL A 274 -2.06 -22.62 19.39
CA VAL A 274 -2.43 -21.21 19.55
C VAL A 274 -1.22 -20.37 20.07
N ASN A 275 -0.49 -20.88 21.05
CA ASN A 275 0.71 -20.19 21.57
C ASN A 275 1.79 -20.02 20.48
N LEU A 276 2.07 -21.06 19.68
CA LEU A 276 3.03 -20.96 18.58
C LEU A 276 2.59 -19.95 17.51
N PHE A 277 1.28 -19.89 17.21
CA PHE A 277 0.73 -18.90 16.29
C PHE A 277 0.95 -17.47 16.82
N VAL A 278 0.63 -17.22 18.09
CA VAL A 278 0.80 -15.89 18.72
C VAL A 278 2.28 -15.50 18.78
N LEU A 279 3.17 -16.45 19.16
CA LEU A 279 4.61 -16.24 19.14
C LEU A 279 5.15 -15.92 17.74
N GLY A 280 4.67 -16.61 16.72
CA GLY A 280 5.01 -16.33 15.33
C GLY A 280 4.57 -14.93 14.91
N LEU A 281 3.37 -14.50 15.32
CA LEU A 281 2.87 -13.15 15.08
C LEU A 281 3.76 -12.10 15.76
N VAL A 282 4.08 -12.27 17.05
CA VAL A 282 4.99 -11.38 17.79
C VAL A 282 6.36 -11.34 17.12
N GLY A 283 6.90 -12.49 16.71
CA GLY A 283 8.16 -12.59 15.99
C GLY A 283 8.18 -11.76 14.69
N GLN A 284 7.09 -11.75 13.94
CA GLN A 284 6.97 -10.90 12.75
C GLN A 284 7.04 -9.41 13.08
N TYR A 285 6.40 -8.95 14.17
CA TYR A 285 6.47 -7.55 14.58
C TYR A 285 7.88 -7.18 15.07
N VAL A 286 8.51 -8.05 15.87
CA VAL A 286 9.88 -7.85 16.34
C VAL A 286 10.85 -7.80 15.16
N GLY A 287 10.73 -8.71 14.19
CA GLY A 287 11.54 -8.71 12.97
C GLY A 287 11.41 -7.39 12.19
N ARG A 288 10.19 -6.84 12.05
CA ARG A 288 9.99 -5.55 11.39
C ARG A 288 10.55 -4.37 12.18
N MET A 289 10.44 -4.40 13.51
CA MET A 289 11.08 -3.40 14.38
C MET A 289 12.60 -3.44 14.21
N PHE A 290 13.19 -4.63 14.20
CA PHE A 290 14.62 -4.83 14.01
C PHE A 290 15.13 -4.24 12.69
N LEU A 291 14.42 -4.51 11.58
CA LEU A 291 14.75 -3.94 10.25
C LEU A 291 14.59 -2.41 10.23
N GLY A 292 13.58 -1.88 10.92
CA GLY A 292 13.41 -0.43 11.08
C GLY A 292 14.51 0.24 11.90
N LEU A 293 14.94 -0.41 12.99
CA LEU A 293 16.01 0.08 13.85
C LEU A 293 17.39 0.06 13.15
N ASN A 294 17.62 -0.95 12.32
CA ASN A 294 18.86 -1.06 11.53
C ASN A 294 18.92 -0.04 10.37
N ARG A 295 17.89 0.80 10.20
CA ARG A 295 17.81 1.81 9.13
C ARG A 295 18.02 1.20 7.75
N GLU A 296 17.48 -0.02 7.53
CA GLU A 296 17.53 -0.61 6.19
C GLU A 296 16.88 0.35 5.18
N PRO A 297 17.58 0.69 4.08
CA PRO A 297 17.07 1.69 3.15
C PRO A 297 15.80 1.18 2.44
N GLN A 298 14.79 2.04 2.37
CA GLN A 298 13.52 1.76 1.67
C GLN A 298 13.75 1.49 0.18
N TYR A 299 14.71 2.20 -0.40
CA TYR A 299 15.16 2.06 -1.78
C TYR A 299 16.61 2.53 -1.91
N VAL A 300 17.27 2.10 -2.96
CA VAL A 300 18.62 2.58 -3.33
C VAL A 300 18.55 3.07 -4.76
N VAL A 301 18.91 4.32 -4.97
CA VAL A 301 18.98 4.90 -6.33
C VAL A 301 20.29 4.51 -6.97
N ARG A 302 20.21 3.89 -8.14
CA ARG A 302 21.37 3.56 -8.99
C ARG A 302 21.79 4.76 -9.82
N GLU A 303 20.80 5.44 -10.42
CA GLU A 303 21.02 6.55 -11.34
C GLU A 303 19.85 7.51 -11.27
N MET A 304 20.11 8.80 -11.35
CA MET A 304 19.09 9.84 -11.39
C MET A 304 19.41 10.84 -12.49
N LEU A 305 18.43 11.18 -13.31
CA LEU A 305 18.53 12.12 -14.42
C LEU A 305 17.50 13.25 -14.26
N GLY A 306 17.84 14.45 -14.73
CA GLY A 306 16.92 15.59 -14.71
C GLY A 306 16.91 16.38 -13.38
N ARG A 307 17.83 16.09 -12.45
CA ARG A 307 18.07 16.97 -11.28
C ARG A 307 18.83 18.20 -11.76
N LYS A 308 18.33 19.41 -11.54
CA LYS A 308 19.19 20.58 -11.56
C LYS A 308 20.26 20.33 -10.50
N ASP A 309 21.54 20.32 -10.91
CA ASP A 309 22.67 20.19 -10.00
C ASP A 309 22.55 21.26 -8.92
N VAL A 310 21.98 20.91 -7.80
CA VAL A 310 22.15 21.65 -6.55
C VAL A 310 23.42 21.05 -5.94
N ASP A 311 24.48 21.77 -6.13
CA ASP A 311 25.82 21.68 -5.60
C ASP A 311 26.09 20.54 -4.60
N LYS A 312 27.06 19.69 -4.99
CA LYS A 312 27.90 18.95 -4.05
C LYS A 312 28.58 20.01 -3.13
N GLN A 313 28.06 20.14 -1.95
CA GLN A 313 28.80 20.65 -0.80
C GLN A 313 28.71 19.64 0.33
#